data_72b685ad2499c8fe3a7445c7ea65701f
#
_entry.id   72b685ad2499c8fe3a7445c7ea65701f
#
_cell.length_a   1.000
_cell.length_b   1.000
_cell.length_c   1.000
_cell.angle_alpha   90.00
_cell.angle_beta   90.00
_cell.angle_gamma   90.00
#
_symmetry.space_group_name_H-M   'P 1'
#
loop_
_entity.id
_entity.type
_entity.pdbx_description
1 polymer ?
#
loop_
_entity_poly.entity_id
_entity_poly.type
_entity_poly.pdbx_seq_one_letter_code
_entity_poly.pdbx_strand_id
1 'polypeptide(L)'
;MQRQDDTKAPKQPQYGISLNREAILAMLQDFHLLTGIRVACMLPDATEGVHVPEALCDFCEQLRGDAVMDLRCMQCDRHAFADAERTREPVLYHCHAGICEAVAPLFEGDRLLGYLMMGQTLEHAPTEHDWRITASLLGLSGDANAALHDAFFRIPSWSKERIAAAFRLLAHQAELILAADWVKARFMPWVDRLEAYIHSHLQEELGTRAIARAFGISASRLGHLVKEQTGRTVTAHVRAIRLEASVRLLRTTSLPVHEIAIQTGWQDPRYFSRVFQQAHGMSPSRYRMDRQPVAENPPRL
;
A
#
# COMPACT_ATOMS: atom_id res chain seq x y z
N MET A 1 12.56 -33.85 -28.96
CA MET A 1 12.97 -33.27 -27.67
C MET A 1 12.39 -31.86 -27.59
N GLN A 2 11.12 -31.78 -27.21
CA GLN A 2 10.35 -30.53 -27.11
C GLN A 2 10.64 -29.91 -25.74
N ARG A 3 11.24 -28.71 -25.75
CA ARG A 3 11.34 -27.87 -24.54
C ARG A 3 9.97 -27.24 -24.33
N GLN A 4 9.26 -27.68 -23.29
CA GLN A 4 8.12 -26.96 -22.75
C GLN A 4 8.63 -25.68 -22.10
N ASP A 5 8.28 -24.55 -22.72
CA ASP A 5 8.52 -23.20 -22.22
C ASP A 5 7.33 -22.85 -21.28
N ASP A 6 7.47 -23.26 -20.00
CA ASP A 6 6.47 -23.01 -18.96
C ASP A 6 6.69 -21.64 -18.28
N THR A 7 6.81 -20.57 -19.10
CA THR A 7 6.63 -19.20 -18.60
C THR A 7 5.18 -18.74 -18.79
N LYS A 8 4.28 -19.34 -18.01
CA LYS A 8 2.91 -18.85 -17.92
C LYS A 8 2.94 -17.52 -17.17
N ALA A 9 2.78 -16.41 -17.91
CA ALA A 9 2.60 -15.10 -17.29
C ALA A 9 1.50 -15.18 -16.22
N PRO A 10 1.65 -14.52 -15.06
CA PRO A 10 0.66 -14.56 -14.00
C PRO A 10 -0.69 -14.11 -14.58
N LYS A 11 -1.70 -14.96 -14.45
CA LYS A 11 -3.07 -14.61 -14.85
C LYS A 11 -3.52 -13.47 -13.96
N GLN A 12 -3.73 -12.30 -14.53
CA GLN A 12 -4.33 -11.16 -13.84
C GLN A 12 -5.62 -11.60 -13.13
N PRO A 13 -5.83 -11.25 -11.87
CA PRO A 13 -7.03 -11.66 -11.15
C PRO A 13 -8.29 -11.14 -11.87
N GLN A 14 -9.27 -12.03 -12.06
CA GLN A 14 -10.54 -11.67 -12.70
C GLN A 14 -11.47 -10.87 -11.77
N TYR A 15 -11.00 -10.62 -10.54
CA TYR A 15 -11.79 -10.05 -9.46
C TYR A 15 -10.99 -8.94 -8.79
N GLY A 16 -11.67 -7.85 -8.47
CA GLY A 16 -11.19 -6.85 -7.54
C GLY A 16 -11.70 -7.17 -6.13
N ILE A 17 -11.15 -6.47 -5.15
CA ILE A 17 -11.60 -6.56 -3.76
C ILE A 17 -12.52 -5.38 -3.46
N SER A 18 -13.71 -5.68 -2.94
CA SER A 18 -14.65 -4.69 -2.43
C SER A 18 -14.55 -4.64 -0.91
N LEU A 19 -14.43 -3.44 -0.35
CA LEU A 19 -14.34 -3.18 1.08
C LEU A 19 -15.56 -2.37 1.54
N ASN A 20 -16.26 -2.84 2.56
CA ASN A 20 -17.16 -1.99 3.34
C ASN A 20 -16.30 -1.16 4.32
N ARG A 21 -15.76 -0.04 3.83
CA ARG A 21 -14.80 0.78 4.56
C ARG A 21 -15.37 1.32 5.88
N GLU A 22 -16.65 1.68 5.92
CA GLU A 22 -17.31 2.23 7.10
C GLU A 22 -17.38 1.18 8.24
N ALA A 23 -17.87 -0.01 7.93
CA ALA A 23 -17.97 -1.10 8.91
C ALA A 23 -16.60 -1.57 9.40
N ILE A 24 -15.62 -1.72 8.48
CA ILE A 24 -14.25 -2.09 8.83
C ILE A 24 -13.63 -0.99 9.71
N LEU A 25 -13.75 0.29 9.34
CA LEU A 25 -13.20 1.41 10.11
C LEU A 25 -13.75 1.44 11.53
N ALA A 26 -15.06 1.30 11.71
CA ALA A 26 -15.70 1.27 13.03
C ALA A 26 -15.13 0.14 13.91
N MET A 27 -15.03 -1.07 13.34
CA MET A 27 -14.46 -2.23 14.05
C MET A 27 -12.99 -2.02 14.43
N LEU A 28 -12.18 -1.45 13.54
CA LEU A 28 -10.77 -1.16 13.83
C LEU A 28 -10.62 -0.03 14.87
N GLN A 29 -11.52 0.97 14.87
CA GLN A 29 -11.57 2.01 15.90
C GLN A 29 -11.87 1.42 17.27
N ASP A 30 -12.84 0.52 17.40
CA ASP A 30 -13.16 -0.17 18.64
C ASP A 30 -11.97 -1.00 19.13
N PHE A 31 -11.32 -1.76 18.23
CA PHE A 31 -10.12 -2.52 18.57
C PHE A 31 -9.01 -1.61 19.09
N HIS A 32 -8.71 -0.53 18.38
CA HIS A 32 -7.68 0.42 18.79
C HIS A 32 -8.02 1.11 20.11
N LEU A 33 -9.27 1.54 20.29
CA LEU A 33 -9.74 2.20 21.53
C LEU A 33 -9.54 1.29 22.74
N LEU A 34 -9.82 -0.01 22.62
CA LEU A 34 -9.69 -0.98 23.71
C LEU A 34 -8.24 -1.40 23.96
N THR A 35 -7.43 -1.45 22.90
CA THR A 35 -6.08 -2.02 22.99
C THR A 35 -4.97 -0.98 22.88
N GLY A 36 -5.20 0.19 22.30
CA GLY A 36 -4.14 1.13 21.94
C GLY A 36 -3.19 0.60 20.83
N ILE A 37 -3.41 -0.61 20.33
CA ILE A 37 -2.59 -1.23 19.28
C ILE A 37 -3.05 -0.72 17.92
N ARG A 38 -2.11 -0.38 17.04
CA ARG A 38 -2.41 -0.06 15.64
C ARG A 38 -2.92 -1.30 14.92
N VAL A 39 -3.97 -1.13 14.13
CA VAL A 39 -4.60 -2.20 13.36
C VAL A 39 -4.94 -1.72 11.95
N ALA A 40 -4.77 -2.61 10.95
CA ALA A 40 -5.00 -2.29 9.55
C ALA A 40 -5.64 -3.47 8.81
N CYS A 41 -6.57 -3.16 7.90
CA CYS A 41 -7.03 -4.08 6.88
C CYS A 41 -6.21 -3.83 5.61
N MET A 42 -5.40 -4.83 5.23
CA MET A 42 -4.49 -4.77 4.11
C MET A 42 -5.10 -5.45 2.89
N LEU A 43 -4.81 -4.94 1.69
CA LEU A 43 -5.14 -5.60 0.43
C LEU A 43 -4.17 -6.75 0.12
N PRO A 44 -4.50 -7.64 -0.84
CA PRO A 44 -3.62 -8.78 -1.19
C PRO A 44 -2.23 -8.39 -1.70
N ASP A 45 -2.06 -7.17 -2.21
CA ASP A 45 -0.79 -6.60 -2.67
C ASP A 45 0.03 -5.96 -1.54
N ALA A 46 -0.39 -6.17 -0.28
CA ALA A 46 0.20 -5.59 0.92
C ALA A 46 0.07 -4.06 1.03
N THR A 47 -0.83 -3.43 0.28
CA THR A 47 -1.18 -2.02 0.47
C THR A 47 -2.23 -1.86 1.56
N GLU A 48 -2.16 -0.76 2.33
CA GLU A 48 -3.14 -0.47 3.37
C GLU A 48 -4.47 0.00 2.79
N GLY A 49 -5.54 -0.73 3.10
CA GLY A 49 -6.89 -0.38 2.71
C GLY A 49 -7.59 0.54 3.72
N VAL A 50 -7.67 0.11 4.98
CA VAL A 50 -8.25 0.85 6.13
C VAL A 50 -7.36 0.60 7.33
N HIS A 51 -7.02 1.64 8.10
CA HIS A 51 -6.13 1.51 9.26
C HIS A 51 -6.48 2.50 10.37
N VAL A 52 -6.12 2.18 11.60
CA VAL A 52 -6.34 2.99 12.79
C VAL A 52 -5.21 2.74 13.80
N PRO A 53 -4.55 3.79 14.31
CA PRO A 53 -4.62 5.18 13.88
C PRO A 53 -4.02 5.39 12.50
N GLU A 54 -4.18 6.58 11.92
CA GLU A 54 -3.62 6.92 10.62
C GLU A 54 -2.09 6.93 10.65
N ALA A 55 -1.50 7.51 11.70
CA ALA A 55 -0.06 7.56 11.89
C ALA A 55 0.50 6.24 12.46
N LEU A 56 1.74 5.91 12.11
CA LEU A 56 2.53 4.90 12.80
C LEU A 56 2.91 5.38 14.21
N CYS A 57 3.39 4.50 15.08
CA CYS A 57 4.06 4.98 16.31
C CYS A 57 5.35 5.72 15.96
N ASP A 58 5.75 6.68 16.80
CA ASP A 58 6.91 7.56 16.56
C ASP A 58 8.18 6.79 16.19
N PHE A 59 8.41 5.64 16.80
CA PHE A 59 9.56 4.80 16.50
C PHE A 59 9.52 4.25 15.07
N CYS A 60 8.39 3.65 14.67
CA CYS A 60 8.24 3.08 13.33
C CYS A 60 8.23 4.18 12.26
N GLU A 61 7.66 5.34 12.53
CA GLU A 61 7.65 6.46 11.60
C GLU A 61 9.08 6.98 11.34
N GLN A 62 9.89 7.17 12.41
CA GLN A 62 11.29 7.56 12.26
C GLN A 62 12.12 6.48 11.56
N LEU A 63 11.89 5.21 11.90
CA LEU A 63 12.62 4.09 11.29
C LEU A 63 12.33 3.97 9.79
N ARG A 64 11.06 4.07 9.39
CA ARG A 64 10.64 4.05 7.98
C ARG A 64 11.00 5.33 7.20
N GLY A 65 11.44 6.37 7.87
CA GLY A 65 12.07 7.55 7.25
C GLY A 65 13.40 7.25 6.57
N ASP A 66 14.11 6.18 6.96
CA ASP A 66 15.28 5.67 6.27
C ASP A 66 14.89 4.60 5.24
N ALA A 67 15.28 4.80 3.97
CA ALA A 67 14.88 3.93 2.87
C ALA A 67 15.37 2.47 3.01
N VAL A 68 16.52 2.24 3.66
CA VAL A 68 17.04 0.88 3.90
C VAL A 68 16.23 0.19 4.99
N MET A 69 15.90 0.92 6.05
CA MET A 69 15.09 0.40 7.14
C MET A 69 13.65 0.15 6.71
N ASP A 70 13.04 1.03 5.91
CA ASP A 70 11.71 0.82 5.34
C ASP A 70 11.66 -0.44 4.47
N LEU A 71 12.68 -0.67 3.64
CA LEU A 71 12.79 -1.90 2.85
C LEU A 71 12.83 -3.15 3.76
N ARG A 72 13.56 -3.11 4.87
CA ARG A 72 13.62 -4.21 5.85
C ARG A 72 12.28 -4.43 6.55
N CYS A 73 11.56 -3.34 6.92
CA CYS A 73 10.20 -3.43 7.45
C CYS A 73 9.29 -4.16 6.45
N MET A 74 9.25 -3.69 5.20
CA MET A 74 8.44 -4.31 4.14
C MET A 74 8.80 -5.79 3.89
N GLN A 75 10.08 -6.18 4.03
CA GLN A 75 10.49 -7.57 3.90
C GLN A 75 9.96 -8.44 5.03
N CYS A 76 9.97 -7.96 6.29
CA CYS A 76 9.38 -8.67 7.43
C CYS A 76 7.89 -8.89 7.23
N ASP A 77 7.15 -7.83 6.84
CA ASP A 77 5.72 -7.90 6.58
C ASP A 77 5.40 -8.91 5.47
N ARG A 78 6.15 -8.88 4.35
CA ARG A 78 5.99 -9.83 3.24
C ARG A 78 6.22 -11.27 3.64
N HIS A 79 7.20 -11.56 4.49
CA HIS A 79 7.43 -12.91 4.99
C HIS A 79 6.26 -13.39 5.84
N ALA A 80 5.76 -12.54 6.76
CA ALA A 80 4.60 -12.87 7.58
C ALA A 80 3.32 -13.09 6.74
N PHE A 81 3.09 -12.25 5.72
CA PHE A 81 1.98 -12.42 4.79
C PHE A 81 2.09 -13.73 4.01
N ALA A 82 3.28 -14.06 3.48
CA ALA A 82 3.51 -15.32 2.77
C ALA A 82 3.30 -16.55 3.67
N ASP A 83 3.71 -16.49 4.93
CA ASP A 83 3.46 -17.56 5.90
C ASP A 83 1.97 -17.69 6.22
N ALA A 84 1.28 -16.59 6.49
CA ALA A 84 -0.16 -16.58 6.75
C ALA A 84 -0.96 -17.08 5.53
N GLU A 85 -0.56 -16.71 4.31
CA GLU A 85 -1.18 -17.20 3.07
C GLU A 85 -0.98 -18.70 2.90
N ARG A 86 0.23 -19.21 3.15
CA ARG A 86 0.60 -20.62 3.00
C ARG A 86 -0.09 -21.50 4.04
N THR A 87 -0.14 -21.07 5.31
CA THR A 87 -0.74 -21.83 6.41
C THR A 87 -2.24 -21.65 6.51
N ARG A 88 -2.77 -20.55 5.98
CA ARG A 88 -4.14 -20.07 6.15
C ARG A 88 -4.51 -19.75 7.62
N GLU A 89 -3.51 -19.60 8.44
CA GLU A 89 -3.65 -19.34 9.88
C GLU A 89 -3.08 -17.97 10.22
N PRO A 90 -3.59 -17.31 11.27
CA PRO A 90 -2.98 -16.11 11.79
C PRO A 90 -1.55 -16.35 12.27
N VAL A 91 -0.66 -15.38 12.03
CA VAL A 91 0.77 -15.43 12.37
C VAL A 91 1.12 -14.28 13.30
N LEU A 92 1.75 -14.60 14.44
CA LEU A 92 2.39 -13.65 15.34
C LEU A 92 3.90 -13.67 15.08
N TYR A 93 4.53 -12.52 14.89
CA TYR A 93 5.95 -12.43 14.57
C TYR A 93 6.61 -11.20 15.20
N HIS A 94 7.94 -11.17 15.17
CA HIS A 94 8.71 -9.98 15.52
C HIS A 94 9.41 -9.46 14.26
N CYS A 95 9.28 -8.16 14.01
CA CYS A 95 9.95 -7.53 12.88
C CYS A 95 11.46 -7.44 13.11
N HIS A 96 12.21 -6.93 12.14
CA HIS A 96 13.67 -6.80 12.24
C HIS A 96 14.17 -5.89 13.36
N ALA A 97 13.30 -5.08 13.95
CA ALA A 97 13.58 -4.25 15.11
C ALA A 97 13.14 -4.89 16.44
N GLY A 98 12.63 -6.13 16.42
CA GLY A 98 12.13 -6.83 17.61
C GLY A 98 10.75 -6.39 18.07
N ILE A 99 10.00 -5.63 17.26
CA ILE A 99 8.65 -5.19 17.57
C ILE A 99 7.66 -6.30 17.24
N CYS A 100 6.69 -6.53 18.14
CA CYS A 100 5.67 -7.56 17.97
C CYS A 100 4.58 -7.09 17.02
N GLU A 101 4.29 -7.93 16.04
CA GLU A 101 3.32 -7.76 14.97
C GLU A 101 2.49 -9.03 14.80
N ALA A 102 1.28 -8.92 14.27
CA ALA A 102 0.47 -10.08 13.92
C ALA A 102 -0.36 -9.84 12.67
N VAL A 103 -0.61 -10.91 11.93
CA VAL A 103 -1.39 -10.89 10.70
C VAL A 103 -2.37 -12.06 10.67
N ALA A 104 -3.62 -11.80 10.28
CA ALA A 104 -4.65 -12.80 10.02
C ALA A 104 -5.08 -12.71 8.56
N PRO A 105 -4.99 -13.79 7.75
CA PRO A 105 -5.36 -13.77 6.36
C PRO A 105 -6.89 -13.84 6.20
N LEU A 106 -7.40 -13.14 5.17
CA LEU A 106 -8.82 -13.12 4.83
C LEU A 106 -9.04 -13.95 3.55
N PHE A 107 -9.63 -15.13 3.69
CA PHE A 107 -9.88 -16.04 2.56
C PHE A 107 -11.36 -16.24 2.28
N GLU A 108 -11.75 -16.15 1.00
CA GLU A 108 -13.03 -16.63 0.49
C GLU A 108 -12.80 -17.91 -0.34
N GLY A 109 -13.05 -19.09 0.24
CA GLY A 109 -12.62 -20.35 -0.34
C GLY A 109 -11.11 -20.43 -0.48
N ASP A 110 -10.60 -20.60 -1.71
CA ASP A 110 -9.15 -20.61 -1.99
C ASP A 110 -8.59 -19.24 -2.39
N ARG A 111 -9.41 -18.21 -2.34
CA ARG A 111 -9.01 -16.86 -2.75
C ARG A 111 -8.62 -16.00 -1.56
N LEU A 112 -7.41 -15.48 -1.59
CA LEU A 112 -6.98 -14.44 -0.67
C LEU A 112 -7.68 -13.11 -1.02
N LEU A 113 -8.33 -12.51 -0.05
CA LEU A 113 -9.00 -11.21 -0.17
C LEU A 113 -8.18 -10.07 0.47
N GLY A 114 -7.24 -10.39 1.34
CA GLY A 114 -6.42 -9.44 2.06
C GLY A 114 -5.96 -9.99 3.40
N TYR A 115 -5.59 -9.08 4.29
CA TYR A 115 -5.12 -9.43 5.62
C TYR A 115 -5.66 -8.44 6.64
N LEU A 116 -5.84 -8.88 7.87
CA LEU A 116 -6.02 -8.03 9.03
C LEU A 116 -4.73 -8.06 9.84
N MET A 117 -4.10 -6.92 10.05
CA MET A 117 -2.80 -6.79 10.70
C MET A 117 -2.91 -5.94 11.94
N MET A 118 -2.24 -6.31 13.03
CA MET A 118 -2.03 -5.47 14.20
C MET A 118 -0.55 -5.43 14.58
N GLY A 119 -0.10 -4.33 15.22
CA GLY A 119 1.29 -4.31 15.64
C GLY A 119 1.75 -3.02 16.25
N GLN A 120 3.08 -2.87 16.21
CA GLN A 120 3.81 -1.77 16.84
C GLN A 120 3.69 -1.79 18.37
N THR A 121 3.86 -2.99 18.95
CA THR A 121 3.81 -3.18 20.41
C THR A 121 5.00 -4.01 20.91
N LEU A 122 5.36 -3.83 22.17
CA LEU A 122 6.36 -4.63 22.89
C LEU A 122 5.67 -5.60 23.86
N GLU A 123 6.32 -6.73 24.15
CA GLU A 123 5.78 -7.77 25.04
C GLU A 123 5.93 -7.45 26.54
N HIS A 124 6.64 -6.38 26.87
CA HIS A 124 6.81 -5.81 28.22
C HIS A 124 7.28 -4.35 28.13
N ALA A 125 7.24 -3.63 29.23
CA ALA A 125 7.76 -2.27 29.29
C ALA A 125 9.25 -2.25 28.84
N PRO A 126 9.64 -1.38 27.90
CA PRO A 126 10.99 -1.35 27.35
C PRO A 126 12.03 -1.00 28.43
N THR A 127 13.19 -1.65 28.32
CA THR A 127 14.34 -1.39 29.17
C THR A 127 15.56 -0.96 28.32
N GLU A 128 16.61 -0.42 28.95
CA GLU A 128 17.86 -0.11 28.27
C GLU A 128 18.53 -1.37 27.68
N HIS A 129 18.24 -2.53 28.23
CA HIS A 129 18.71 -3.79 27.66
C HIS A 129 18.02 -4.09 26.33
N ASP A 130 16.70 -3.90 26.25
CA ASP A 130 15.93 -4.10 25.03
C ASP A 130 16.34 -3.12 23.94
N TRP A 131 16.55 -1.85 24.31
CA TRP A 131 17.08 -0.86 23.38
C TRP A 131 18.41 -1.29 22.77
N ARG A 132 19.35 -1.77 23.62
CA ARG A 132 20.67 -2.24 23.12
C ARG A 132 20.54 -3.41 22.13
N ILE A 133 19.60 -4.32 22.38
CA ILE A 133 19.29 -5.42 21.45
C ILE A 133 18.75 -4.86 20.15
N THR A 134 17.72 -3.99 20.21
CA THR A 134 17.12 -3.35 19.04
C THR A 134 18.13 -2.54 18.25
N ALA A 135 18.95 -1.71 18.89
CA ALA A 135 19.99 -0.95 18.23
C ALA A 135 21.03 -1.85 17.51
N SER A 136 21.40 -2.99 18.14
CA SER A 136 22.25 -3.99 17.50
C SER A 136 21.60 -4.64 16.27
N LEU A 137 20.34 -5.01 16.35
CA LEU A 137 19.56 -5.56 15.23
C LEU A 137 19.45 -4.58 14.05
N LEU A 138 19.34 -3.28 14.37
CA LEU A 138 19.29 -2.21 13.39
C LEU A 138 20.68 -1.83 12.83
N GLY A 139 21.76 -2.31 13.45
CA GLY A 139 23.14 -1.93 13.08
C GLY A 139 23.49 -0.50 13.47
N LEU A 140 22.83 0.05 14.49
CA LEU A 140 23.09 1.40 14.99
C LEU A 140 24.32 1.39 15.92
N SER A 141 25.22 2.36 15.73
CA SER A 141 26.41 2.53 16.58
C SER A 141 26.42 3.91 17.22
N GLY A 142 26.68 3.98 18.54
CA GLY A 142 26.87 5.20 19.31
C GLY A 142 25.60 5.98 19.67
N ASP A 143 25.77 7.10 20.38
CA ASP A 143 24.69 7.97 20.88
C ASP A 143 23.94 8.78 19.78
N ALA A 144 24.21 8.48 18.52
CA ALA A 144 23.76 9.29 17.37
C ALA A 144 22.24 9.28 17.13
N ASN A 145 21.46 8.48 17.88
CA ASN A 145 20.04 8.29 17.65
C ASN A 145 19.18 8.55 18.90
N ALA A 146 19.44 9.63 19.64
CA ALA A 146 18.68 9.99 20.85
C ALA A 146 17.15 10.07 20.58
N ALA A 147 16.75 10.63 19.44
CA ALA A 147 15.33 10.74 19.08
C ALA A 147 14.67 9.36 18.87
N LEU A 148 15.38 8.42 18.22
CA LEU A 148 14.90 7.06 18.00
C LEU A 148 14.89 6.25 19.31
N HIS A 149 15.90 6.47 20.18
CA HIS A 149 15.91 5.91 21.54
C HIS A 149 14.69 6.36 22.33
N ASP A 150 14.44 7.67 22.41
CA ASP A 150 13.27 8.19 23.12
C ASP A 150 11.95 7.68 22.54
N ALA A 151 11.89 7.55 21.22
CA ALA A 151 10.72 6.99 20.54
C ALA A 151 10.51 5.50 20.87
N PHE A 152 11.59 4.71 21.01
CA PHE A 152 11.53 3.32 21.42
C PHE A 152 10.84 3.13 22.79
N PHE A 153 11.17 4.00 23.75
CA PHE A 153 10.54 3.95 25.09
C PHE A 153 9.08 4.41 25.12
N ARG A 154 8.58 4.99 24.03
CA ARG A 154 7.16 5.35 23.87
C ARG A 154 6.35 4.31 23.12
N ILE A 155 6.96 3.23 22.64
CA ILE A 155 6.23 2.14 21.99
C ILE A 155 5.25 1.54 23.00
N PRO A 156 3.97 1.35 22.66
CA PRO A 156 3.01 0.66 23.53
C PRO A 156 3.52 -0.71 23.93
N SER A 157 3.38 -1.05 25.21
CA SER A 157 3.85 -2.35 25.72
C SER A 157 2.73 -3.08 26.47
N TRP A 158 2.69 -4.39 26.26
CA TRP A 158 1.66 -5.26 26.79
C TRP A 158 2.27 -6.56 27.31
N SER A 159 1.62 -7.20 28.29
CA SER A 159 2.05 -8.54 28.67
C SER A 159 1.76 -9.55 27.56
N LYS A 160 2.52 -10.63 27.52
CA LYS A 160 2.33 -11.71 26.53
C LYS A 160 0.91 -12.25 26.52
N GLU A 161 0.26 -12.33 27.68
CA GLU A 161 -1.13 -12.79 27.82
C GLU A 161 -2.11 -11.82 27.13
N ARG A 162 -1.88 -10.51 27.29
CA ARG A 162 -2.71 -9.48 26.64
C ARG A 162 -2.49 -9.47 25.12
N ILE A 163 -1.25 -9.60 24.67
CA ILE A 163 -0.94 -9.72 23.23
C ILE A 163 -1.60 -10.98 22.65
N ALA A 164 -1.51 -12.11 23.34
CA ALA A 164 -2.17 -13.34 22.92
C ALA A 164 -3.70 -13.20 22.87
N ALA A 165 -4.29 -12.44 23.80
CA ALA A 165 -5.74 -12.13 23.77
C ALA A 165 -6.10 -11.22 22.59
N ALA A 166 -5.31 -10.16 22.33
CA ALA A 166 -5.50 -9.27 21.20
C ALA A 166 -5.34 -10.02 19.85
N PHE A 167 -4.39 -10.94 19.78
CA PHE A 167 -4.18 -11.81 18.63
C PHE A 167 -5.38 -12.71 18.34
N ARG A 168 -5.95 -13.36 19.37
CA ARG A 168 -7.19 -14.13 19.19
C ARG A 168 -8.37 -13.24 18.78
N LEU A 169 -8.47 -12.04 19.35
CA LEU A 169 -9.50 -11.08 18.96
C LEU A 169 -9.35 -10.66 17.49
N LEU A 170 -8.12 -10.43 17.03
CA LEU A 170 -7.83 -10.15 15.62
C LEU A 170 -8.30 -11.30 14.70
N ALA A 171 -8.03 -12.55 15.08
CA ALA A 171 -8.47 -13.72 14.34
C ALA A 171 -10.02 -13.79 14.25
N HIS A 172 -10.73 -13.57 15.36
CA HIS A 172 -12.19 -13.53 15.34
C HIS A 172 -12.75 -12.35 14.53
N GLN A 173 -12.07 -11.21 14.54
CA GLN A 173 -12.46 -10.08 13.68
C GLN A 173 -12.26 -10.39 12.19
N ALA A 174 -11.21 -11.13 11.82
CA ALA A 174 -11.03 -11.60 10.46
C ALA A 174 -12.19 -12.51 10.01
N GLU A 175 -12.61 -13.44 10.87
CA GLU A 175 -13.79 -14.28 10.63
C GLU A 175 -15.09 -13.47 10.50
N LEU A 176 -15.28 -12.45 11.36
CA LEU A 176 -16.45 -11.56 11.31
C LEU A 176 -16.49 -10.77 9.99
N ILE A 177 -15.35 -10.21 9.56
CA ILE A 177 -15.23 -9.47 8.30
C ILE A 177 -15.72 -10.33 7.12
N LEU A 178 -15.31 -11.61 7.10
CA LEU A 178 -15.69 -12.55 6.05
C LEU A 178 -17.16 -12.95 6.15
N ALA A 179 -17.63 -13.30 7.35
CA ALA A 179 -19.02 -13.70 7.59
C ALA A 179 -20.04 -12.58 7.30
N ALA A 180 -19.63 -11.32 7.49
CA ALA A 180 -20.45 -10.14 7.21
C ALA A 180 -20.29 -9.59 5.78
N ASP A 181 -19.52 -10.25 4.92
CA ASP A 181 -19.21 -9.78 3.55
C ASP A 181 -18.61 -8.37 3.49
N TRP A 182 -17.89 -7.94 4.53
CA TRP A 182 -17.26 -6.62 4.55
C TRP A 182 -16.02 -6.54 3.66
N VAL A 183 -15.39 -7.67 3.41
CA VAL A 183 -14.36 -7.86 2.39
C VAL A 183 -14.78 -9.01 1.51
N LYS A 184 -14.91 -8.77 0.22
CA LYS A 184 -15.33 -9.79 -0.73
C LYS A 184 -14.74 -9.60 -2.12
N ALA A 185 -14.61 -10.71 -2.84
CA ALA A 185 -14.26 -10.66 -4.24
C ALA A 185 -15.43 -10.10 -5.07
N ARG A 186 -15.16 -9.09 -5.87
CA ARG A 186 -16.11 -8.54 -6.84
C ARG A 186 -15.62 -8.81 -8.25
N PHE A 187 -16.50 -9.31 -9.10
CA PHE A 187 -16.17 -9.43 -10.53
C PHE A 187 -15.74 -8.06 -11.06
N MET A 188 -14.56 -8.01 -11.64
CA MET A 188 -13.98 -6.79 -12.19
C MET A 188 -14.11 -6.84 -13.71
N PRO A 189 -14.86 -5.90 -14.33
CA PRO A 189 -14.87 -5.78 -15.77
C PRO A 189 -13.47 -5.73 -16.36
N TRP A 190 -13.31 -6.21 -17.59
CA TRP A 190 -11.98 -6.29 -18.21
C TRP A 190 -11.27 -4.93 -18.27
N VAL A 191 -12.01 -3.85 -18.52
CA VAL A 191 -11.46 -2.49 -18.57
C VAL A 191 -10.93 -2.03 -17.22
N ASP A 192 -11.66 -2.30 -16.13
CA ASP A 192 -11.25 -1.92 -14.77
C ASP A 192 -9.97 -2.67 -14.37
N ARG A 193 -9.84 -3.93 -14.77
CA ARG A 193 -8.62 -4.73 -14.57
C ARG A 193 -7.42 -4.13 -15.33
N LEU A 194 -7.67 -3.68 -16.56
CA LEU A 194 -6.65 -3.00 -17.36
C LEU A 194 -6.21 -1.70 -16.68
N GLU A 195 -7.14 -0.90 -16.21
CA GLU A 195 -6.85 0.37 -15.52
C GLU A 195 -6.10 0.13 -14.22
N ALA A 196 -6.51 -0.84 -13.40
CA ALA A 196 -5.79 -1.24 -12.19
C ALA A 196 -4.36 -1.69 -12.50
N TYR A 197 -4.18 -2.50 -13.55
CA TYR A 197 -2.84 -2.90 -14.01
C TYR A 197 -1.99 -1.71 -14.44
N ILE A 198 -2.54 -0.78 -15.22
CA ILE A 198 -1.82 0.41 -15.64
C ILE A 198 -1.44 1.27 -14.40
N HIS A 199 -2.35 1.42 -13.43
CA HIS A 199 -2.07 2.18 -12.20
C HIS A 199 -0.95 1.57 -11.35
N SER A 200 -0.86 0.25 -11.24
CA SER A 200 0.19 -0.42 -10.48
C SER A 200 1.56 -0.45 -11.18
N HIS A 201 1.60 -0.16 -12.49
CA HIS A 201 2.82 -0.22 -13.31
C HIS A 201 3.12 1.12 -14.02
N LEU A 202 2.64 2.26 -13.47
CA LEU A 202 2.73 3.58 -14.15
C LEU A 202 4.15 3.94 -14.59
N GLN A 203 5.16 3.57 -13.80
CA GLN A 203 6.56 3.90 -14.08
C GLN A 203 7.20 2.98 -15.13
N GLU A 204 6.56 1.87 -15.45
CA GLU A 204 7.09 0.89 -16.39
C GLU A 204 6.78 1.25 -17.86
N GLU A 205 7.42 0.53 -18.79
CA GLU A 205 7.12 0.67 -20.22
C GLU A 205 5.82 -0.05 -20.57
N LEU A 206 4.70 0.68 -20.54
CA LEU A 206 3.35 0.18 -20.83
C LEU A 206 3.01 0.24 -22.33
N GLY A 207 3.81 -0.40 -23.15
CA GLY A 207 3.51 -0.58 -24.58
C GLY A 207 2.42 -1.64 -24.82
N THR A 208 1.71 -1.55 -25.95
CA THR A 208 0.62 -2.49 -26.31
C THR A 208 1.05 -3.95 -26.21
N ARG A 209 2.29 -4.28 -26.60
CA ARG A 209 2.80 -5.66 -26.54
C ARG A 209 3.06 -6.11 -25.10
N ALA A 210 3.56 -5.23 -24.23
CA ALA A 210 3.83 -5.54 -22.82
C ALA A 210 2.52 -5.84 -22.09
N ILE A 211 1.52 -4.96 -22.22
CA ILE A 211 0.19 -5.14 -21.63
C ILE A 211 -0.48 -6.42 -22.18
N ALA A 212 -0.46 -6.64 -23.50
CA ALA A 212 -1.05 -7.83 -24.11
C ALA A 212 -0.46 -9.12 -23.55
N ARG A 213 0.87 -9.16 -23.34
CA ARG A 213 1.57 -10.28 -22.70
C ARG A 213 1.09 -10.50 -21.27
N ALA A 214 1.00 -9.44 -20.46
CA ALA A 214 0.52 -9.51 -19.09
C ALA A 214 -0.91 -10.05 -18.99
N PHE A 215 -1.76 -9.75 -19.98
CA PHE A 215 -3.14 -10.24 -20.06
C PHE A 215 -3.32 -11.56 -20.79
N GLY A 216 -2.24 -12.16 -21.30
CA GLY A 216 -2.29 -13.44 -22.02
C GLY A 216 -3.08 -13.39 -23.34
N ILE A 217 -3.12 -12.23 -24.01
CA ILE A 217 -3.83 -12.01 -25.27
C ILE A 217 -2.91 -11.42 -26.34
N SER A 218 -3.32 -11.46 -27.61
CA SER A 218 -2.56 -10.82 -28.68
C SER A 218 -2.66 -9.28 -28.61
N ALA A 219 -1.63 -8.58 -29.11
CA ALA A 219 -1.63 -7.11 -29.18
C ALA A 219 -2.80 -6.56 -30.01
N SER A 220 -3.18 -7.27 -31.09
CA SER A 220 -4.34 -6.92 -31.92
C SER A 220 -5.65 -7.05 -31.10
N ARG A 221 -5.82 -8.14 -30.37
CA ARG A 221 -7.01 -8.35 -29.51
C ARG A 221 -7.10 -7.29 -28.43
N LEU A 222 -5.98 -6.96 -27.77
CA LEU A 222 -5.90 -5.86 -26.79
C LEU A 222 -6.34 -4.53 -27.41
N GLY A 223 -5.77 -4.18 -28.58
CA GLY A 223 -6.12 -2.93 -29.28
C GLY A 223 -7.61 -2.84 -29.60
N HIS A 224 -8.21 -3.94 -30.06
CA HIS A 224 -9.64 -4.00 -30.36
C HIS A 224 -10.50 -3.81 -29.11
N LEU A 225 -10.23 -4.56 -28.03
CA LEU A 225 -10.98 -4.47 -26.77
C LEU A 225 -10.90 -3.08 -26.14
N VAL A 226 -9.70 -2.47 -26.09
CA VAL A 226 -9.52 -1.11 -25.56
C VAL A 226 -10.31 -0.09 -26.40
N LYS A 227 -10.22 -0.20 -27.73
CA LYS A 227 -10.93 0.69 -28.63
C LYS A 227 -12.44 0.59 -28.49
N GLU A 228 -12.95 -0.64 -28.38
CA GLU A 228 -14.38 -0.92 -28.21
C GLU A 228 -14.92 -0.34 -26.89
N GLN A 229 -14.20 -0.53 -25.77
CA GLN A 229 -14.71 -0.17 -24.45
C GLN A 229 -14.40 1.28 -24.05
N THR A 230 -13.28 1.87 -24.53
CA THR A 230 -12.86 3.20 -24.11
C THR A 230 -12.89 4.24 -25.23
N GLY A 231 -13.12 3.83 -26.47
CA GLY A 231 -13.03 4.68 -27.65
C GLY A 231 -11.60 5.11 -28.01
N ARG A 232 -10.59 4.69 -27.23
CA ARG A 232 -9.19 5.13 -27.34
C ARG A 232 -8.27 4.01 -27.82
N THR A 233 -7.12 4.36 -28.37
CA THR A 233 -6.03 3.39 -28.56
C THR A 233 -5.40 3.05 -27.20
N VAL A 234 -4.73 1.89 -27.09
CA VAL A 234 -4.02 1.48 -25.85
C VAL A 234 -3.07 2.58 -25.37
N THR A 235 -2.25 3.13 -26.23
CA THR A 235 -1.31 4.20 -25.88
C THR A 235 -2.01 5.48 -25.42
N ALA A 236 -3.14 5.85 -26.04
CA ALA A 236 -3.93 6.99 -25.63
C ALA A 236 -4.60 6.76 -24.28
N HIS A 237 -5.04 5.54 -24.00
CA HIS A 237 -5.65 5.16 -22.71
C HIS A 237 -4.62 5.19 -21.58
N VAL A 238 -3.44 4.56 -21.75
CA VAL A 238 -2.33 4.67 -20.80
C VAL A 238 -1.94 6.12 -20.53
N ARG A 239 -1.87 6.94 -21.57
CA ARG A 239 -1.56 8.37 -21.44
C ARG A 239 -2.59 9.12 -20.61
N ALA A 240 -3.88 8.83 -20.80
CA ALA A 240 -4.96 9.45 -20.00
C ALA A 240 -4.81 9.10 -18.52
N ILE A 241 -4.60 7.83 -18.19
CA ILE A 241 -4.42 7.37 -16.80
C ILE A 241 -3.18 8.03 -16.15
N ARG A 242 -2.06 8.13 -16.87
CA ARG A 242 -0.85 8.83 -16.39
C ARG A 242 -1.11 10.32 -16.11
N LEU A 243 -1.90 10.97 -16.94
CA LEU A 243 -2.30 12.38 -16.72
C LEU A 243 -3.19 12.52 -15.49
N GLU A 244 -4.15 11.63 -15.28
CA GLU A 244 -5.01 11.62 -14.09
C GLU A 244 -4.21 11.41 -12.81
N ALA A 245 -3.26 10.46 -12.82
CA ALA A 245 -2.33 10.26 -11.71
C ALA A 245 -1.48 11.52 -11.43
N SER A 246 -0.99 12.20 -12.50
CA SER A 246 -0.23 13.44 -12.36
C SER A 246 -1.07 14.57 -11.76
N VAL A 247 -2.34 14.69 -12.16
CA VAL A 247 -3.29 15.68 -11.58
C VAL A 247 -3.47 15.41 -10.08
N ARG A 248 -3.62 14.15 -9.68
CA ARG A 248 -3.73 13.78 -8.26
C ARG A 248 -2.50 14.22 -7.48
N LEU A 249 -1.29 13.88 -7.92
CA LEU A 249 -0.06 14.27 -7.26
C LEU A 249 0.17 15.79 -7.23
N LEU A 250 -0.18 16.50 -8.30
CA LEU A 250 -0.12 17.98 -8.33
C LEU A 250 -1.02 18.63 -7.26
N ARG A 251 -2.13 17.99 -6.90
CA ARG A 251 -3.08 18.47 -5.90
C ARG A 251 -2.75 18.09 -4.48
N THR A 252 -2.16 16.90 -4.28
CA THR A 252 -2.00 16.30 -2.96
C THR A 252 -0.58 16.39 -2.41
N THR A 253 0.39 16.80 -3.24
CA THR A 253 1.80 16.83 -2.84
C THR A 253 2.49 18.14 -3.25
N SER A 254 3.60 18.44 -2.58
CA SER A 254 4.53 19.52 -2.95
C SER A 254 5.65 19.08 -3.89
N LEU A 255 5.63 17.83 -4.38
CA LEU A 255 6.68 17.26 -5.23
C LEU A 255 6.97 18.14 -6.45
N PRO A 256 8.24 18.33 -6.84
CA PRO A 256 8.60 19.01 -8.08
C PRO A 256 7.91 18.41 -9.30
N VAL A 257 7.55 19.24 -10.28
CA VAL A 257 6.81 18.79 -11.49
C VAL A 257 7.58 17.69 -12.25
N HIS A 258 8.92 17.75 -12.25
CA HIS A 258 9.74 16.73 -12.92
C HIS A 258 9.69 15.36 -12.18
N GLU A 259 9.62 15.37 -10.86
CA GLU A 259 9.43 14.15 -10.06
C GLU A 259 8.05 13.54 -10.28
N ILE A 260 7.00 14.36 -10.32
CA ILE A 260 5.65 13.90 -10.67
C ILE A 260 5.64 13.26 -12.05
N ALA A 261 6.34 13.84 -13.03
CA ALA A 261 6.46 13.24 -14.35
C ALA A 261 7.09 11.84 -14.27
N ILE A 262 8.20 11.69 -13.56
CA ILE A 262 8.88 10.39 -13.38
C ILE A 262 7.98 9.39 -12.66
N GLN A 263 7.37 9.77 -11.53
CA GLN A 263 6.50 8.90 -10.74
C GLN A 263 5.24 8.44 -11.48
N THR A 264 4.80 9.23 -12.46
CA THR A 264 3.66 8.89 -13.31
C THR A 264 4.06 8.31 -14.67
N GLY A 265 5.33 7.91 -14.82
CA GLY A 265 5.83 7.11 -15.95
C GLY A 265 6.15 7.89 -17.22
N TRP A 266 6.39 9.20 -17.14
CA TRP A 266 6.86 10.00 -18.25
C TRP A 266 8.39 10.04 -18.28
N GLN A 267 8.99 9.49 -19.29
CA GLN A 267 10.45 9.46 -19.44
C GLN A 267 11.05 10.85 -19.69
N ASP A 268 10.29 11.76 -20.32
CA ASP A 268 10.70 13.14 -20.60
C ASP A 268 9.75 14.14 -19.95
N PRO A 269 10.19 14.88 -18.89
CA PRO A 269 9.39 15.91 -18.22
C PRO A 269 8.95 17.06 -19.14
N ARG A 270 9.70 17.36 -20.21
CA ARG A 270 9.32 18.38 -21.19
C ARG A 270 8.16 17.91 -22.06
N TYR A 271 8.22 16.63 -22.49
CA TYR A 271 7.13 16.01 -23.21
C TYR A 271 5.87 15.92 -22.32
N PHE A 272 6.02 15.51 -21.07
CA PHE A 272 4.94 15.54 -20.07
C PHE A 272 4.26 16.92 -20.01
N SER A 273 5.04 17.98 -19.82
CA SER A 273 4.49 19.33 -19.68
C SER A 273 3.69 19.77 -20.92
N ARG A 274 4.15 19.41 -22.12
CA ARG A 274 3.42 19.70 -23.38
C ARG A 274 2.10 18.93 -23.47
N VAL A 275 2.13 17.62 -23.16
CA VAL A 275 0.94 16.77 -23.19
C VAL A 275 -0.07 17.19 -22.14
N PHE A 276 0.40 17.53 -20.94
CA PHE A 276 -0.44 18.04 -19.85
C PHE A 276 -1.11 19.37 -20.24
N GLN A 277 -0.36 20.31 -20.80
CA GLN A 277 -0.90 21.59 -21.27
C GLN A 277 -1.93 21.39 -22.39
N GLN A 278 -1.69 20.48 -23.31
CA GLN A 278 -2.64 20.13 -24.36
C GLN A 278 -3.95 19.55 -23.81
N ALA A 279 -3.87 18.73 -22.75
CA ALA A 279 -5.02 18.09 -22.14
C ALA A 279 -5.81 19.02 -21.20
N HIS A 280 -5.13 19.91 -20.47
CA HIS A 280 -5.72 20.72 -19.40
C HIS A 280 -5.73 22.23 -19.69
N GLY A 281 -5.24 22.68 -20.86
CA GLY A 281 -5.21 24.08 -21.27
C GLY A 281 -4.14 24.94 -20.57
N MET A 282 -3.43 24.38 -19.58
CA MET A 282 -2.39 25.10 -18.82
C MET A 282 -1.25 24.18 -18.40
N SER A 283 -0.08 24.79 -18.08
CA SER A 283 1.07 24.01 -17.61
C SER A 283 0.82 23.35 -16.26
N PRO A 284 1.54 22.23 -15.92
CA PRO A 284 1.42 21.55 -14.62
C PRO A 284 1.64 22.50 -13.42
N SER A 285 2.66 23.39 -13.51
CA SER A 285 2.96 24.35 -12.45
C SER A 285 1.82 25.35 -12.25
N ARG A 286 1.23 25.86 -13.32
CA ARG A 286 0.07 26.77 -13.25
C ARG A 286 -1.16 26.04 -12.71
N TYR A 287 -1.38 24.80 -13.11
CA TYR A 287 -2.48 23.95 -12.64
C TYR A 287 -2.42 23.75 -11.11
N ARG A 288 -1.21 23.59 -10.55
CA ARG A 288 -0.99 23.50 -9.09
C ARG A 288 -1.38 24.80 -8.39
N MET A 289 -0.93 25.96 -8.91
CA MET A 289 -1.18 27.27 -8.29
C MET A 289 -2.66 27.66 -8.35
N ASP A 290 -3.34 27.36 -9.44
CA ASP A 290 -4.74 27.76 -9.69
C ASP A 290 -5.73 27.01 -8.77
N ARG A 291 -5.28 25.93 -8.12
CA ARG A 291 -6.10 25.05 -7.28
C ARG A 291 -5.64 24.95 -5.82
N GLN A 292 -4.60 25.69 -5.40
CA GLN A 292 -4.36 25.91 -3.97
C GLN A 292 -5.45 26.85 -3.45
N PRO A 293 -6.13 26.52 -2.31
CA PRO A 293 -6.99 27.51 -1.67
C PRO A 293 -6.13 28.74 -1.39
N VAL A 294 -6.61 29.92 -1.81
CA VAL A 294 -5.97 31.20 -1.48
C VAL A 294 -5.84 31.23 0.03
N ALA A 295 -4.62 31.16 0.56
CA ALA A 295 -4.37 31.39 1.97
C ALA A 295 -4.93 32.77 2.26
N GLU A 296 -6.02 32.86 3.01
CA GLU A 296 -6.57 34.15 3.49
C GLU A 296 -5.43 34.83 4.26
N ASN A 297 -4.96 35.92 3.67
CA ASN A 297 -4.01 36.81 4.32
C ASN A 297 -4.73 37.39 5.55
N PRO A 298 -4.23 37.18 6.80
CA PRO A 298 -4.88 37.79 7.95
C PRO A 298 -4.88 39.30 7.76
N PRO A 299 -5.96 40.00 8.16
CA PRO A 299 -6.05 41.45 8.02
C PRO A 299 -4.89 42.08 8.79
N ARG A 300 -4.14 42.97 8.12
CA ARG A 300 -3.14 43.81 8.77
C ARG A 300 -3.86 44.74 9.72
N LEU A 301 -3.64 44.54 11.03
CA LEU A 301 -3.97 45.49 12.08
C LEU A 301 -2.95 46.62 12.10
#